data_0a794fe954bbab428b245eb533ef92da
#
_entry.id   0a794fe954bbab428b245eb533ef92da
#
_cell.length_a   1.000
_cell.length_b   1.000
_cell.length_c   1.000
_cell.angle_alpha   90.00
_cell.angle_beta   90.00
_cell.angle_gamma   90.00
#
_symmetry.space_group_name_H-M   'P 1'
#
loop_
_entity.id
_entity.type
_entity.pdbx_description
1 polymer ?
#
loop_
_entity_poly.entity_id
_entity_poly.type
_entity_poly.pdbx_seq_one_letter_code
_entity_poly.pdbx_strand_id
1 'polypeptide(L)'
;MRLTKEQKVTSNQLESDRERYSAYLRSLPFTINLGSHLVVHAGVRPGVPLRRQMVTDLTEIRTMGANPSSRRGLPWYKVYRGRRIVVFGHWPSKAPRLAPRAIGLDTGCVYGGRLTGYIIESNQFVSVPARRAYAAPKR
;
A
#
# COMPACT_ATOMS: atom_id res chain seq x y z
N MET A 1 21.96 7.43 -2.44
CA MET A 1 21.45 6.17 -1.88
C MET A 1 21.97 5.00 -2.70
N ARG A 2 22.57 3.97 -2.09
CA ARG A 2 23.16 2.83 -2.82
C ARG A 2 22.05 1.82 -3.15
N LEU A 3 21.88 1.47 -4.42
CA LEU A 3 20.86 0.50 -4.86
C LEU A 3 21.16 -0.90 -4.31
N THR A 4 20.10 -1.65 -3.92
CA THR A 4 20.22 -3.08 -3.61
C THR A 4 20.55 -3.88 -4.87
N LYS A 5 20.90 -5.17 -4.70
CA LYS A 5 21.19 -6.07 -5.83
C LYS A 5 19.97 -6.18 -6.78
N GLU A 6 18.79 -6.36 -6.22
CA GLU A 6 17.52 -6.45 -6.98
C GLU A 6 17.20 -5.14 -7.70
N GLN A 7 17.40 -4.00 -7.05
CA GLN A 7 17.20 -2.69 -7.68
C GLN A 7 18.16 -2.44 -8.83
N LYS A 8 19.41 -2.92 -8.75
CA LYS A 8 20.36 -2.86 -9.86
C LYS A 8 19.89 -3.69 -11.04
N VAL A 9 19.43 -4.94 -10.79
CA VAL A 9 18.89 -5.81 -11.85
C VAL A 9 17.71 -5.13 -12.54
N THR A 10 16.74 -4.61 -11.79
CA THR A 10 15.60 -3.87 -12.35
C THR A 10 16.05 -2.64 -13.14
N SER A 11 17.00 -1.87 -12.60
CA SER A 11 17.54 -0.70 -13.29
C SER A 11 18.18 -1.06 -14.65
N ASN A 12 18.90 -2.17 -14.70
CA ASN A 12 19.52 -2.65 -15.95
C ASN A 12 18.47 -3.15 -16.96
N GLN A 13 17.43 -3.83 -16.49
CA GLN A 13 16.32 -4.29 -17.33
C GLN A 13 15.49 -3.15 -17.93
N LEU A 14 15.45 -1.99 -17.27
CA LEU A 14 14.72 -0.81 -17.75
C LEU A 14 15.51 -0.01 -18.78
N GLU A 15 16.85 -0.06 -18.75
CA GLU A 15 17.76 0.63 -19.70
C GLU A 15 17.24 1.96 -20.29
N SER A 16 16.90 1.97 -21.59
CA SER A 16 16.39 3.13 -22.31
C SER A 16 15.01 3.61 -21.82
N ASP A 17 14.19 2.73 -21.26
CA ASP A 17 12.86 3.08 -20.75
C ASP A 17 12.85 3.65 -19.34
N ARG A 18 13.99 3.69 -18.67
CA ARG A 18 14.11 4.13 -17.28
C ARG A 18 13.56 5.54 -17.04
N GLU A 19 13.85 6.47 -17.94
CA GLU A 19 13.38 7.86 -17.83
C GLU A 19 11.87 7.96 -18.01
N ARG A 20 11.33 7.23 -18.99
CA ARG A 20 9.89 7.12 -19.26
C ARG A 20 9.14 6.55 -18.03
N TYR A 21 9.60 5.45 -17.46
CA TYR A 21 8.97 4.87 -16.26
C TYR A 21 9.11 5.77 -15.04
N SER A 22 10.26 6.44 -14.87
CA SER A 22 10.45 7.40 -13.79
C SER A 22 9.50 8.59 -13.89
N ALA A 23 9.32 9.15 -15.09
CA ALA A 23 8.37 10.22 -15.34
C ALA A 23 6.94 9.79 -15.06
N TYR A 24 6.54 8.61 -15.55
CA TYR A 24 5.22 8.03 -15.25
C TYR A 24 4.98 7.87 -13.76
N LEU A 25 5.90 7.25 -13.03
CA LEU A 25 5.74 7.04 -11.58
C LEU A 25 5.67 8.36 -10.81
N ARG A 26 6.40 9.40 -11.24
CA ARG A 26 6.32 10.73 -10.61
C ARG A 26 4.99 11.45 -10.89
N SER A 27 4.30 11.10 -11.97
CA SER A 27 2.99 11.68 -12.31
C SER A 27 1.83 11.05 -11.54
N LEU A 28 2.05 9.90 -10.86
CA LEU A 28 0.99 9.22 -10.13
C LEU A 28 0.60 10.00 -8.87
N PRO A 29 -0.71 10.13 -8.58
CA PRO A 29 -1.17 10.76 -7.35
C PRO A 29 -0.89 9.87 -6.14
N PHE A 30 -0.61 10.47 -4.99
CA PHE A 30 -0.46 9.74 -3.72
C PHE A 30 -1.78 9.16 -3.21
N THR A 31 -2.90 9.73 -3.62
CA THR A 31 -4.24 9.27 -3.23
C THR A 31 -5.22 9.39 -4.38
N ILE A 32 -6.19 8.46 -4.45
CA ILE A 32 -7.32 8.54 -5.39
C ILE A 32 -8.60 8.64 -4.59
N ASN A 33 -9.38 9.69 -4.85
CA ASN A 33 -10.66 9.92 -4.19
C ASN A 33 -11.80 9.34 -5.03
N LEU A 34 -12.50 8.36 -4.49
CA LEU A 34 -13.65 7.68 -5.10
C LEU A 34 -14.95 7.98 -4.32
N GLY A 35 -15.13 9.23 -3.85
CA GLY A 35 -16.30 9.63 -3.09
C GLY A 35 -16.33 9.04 -1.69
N SER A 36 -16.99 7.91 -1.49
CA SER A 36 -17.07 7.20 -0.21
C SER A 36 -15.76 6.51 0.18
N HIS A 37 -14.88 6.23 -0.78
CA HIS A 37 -13.61 5.55 -0.59
C HIS A 37 -12.42 6.46 -0.92
N LEU A 38 -11.31 6.21 -0.25
CA LEU A 38 -10.00 6.83 -0.53
C LEU A 38 -8.99 5.72 -0.74
N VAL A 39 -8.38 5.67 -1.92
CA VAL A 39 -7.29 4.73 -2.20
C VAL A 39 -5.96 5.40 -1.88
N VAL A 40 -5.08 4.69 -1.18
CA VAL A 40 -3.74 5.14 -0.81
C VAL A 40 -2.78 3.95 -0.75
N HIS A 41 -1.47 4.19 -0.92
CA HIS A 41 -0.52 3.07 -0.89
C HIS A 41 -0.44 2.41 0.50
N ALA A 42 -0.08 3.14 1.56
CA ALA A 42 0.12 2.56 2.90
C ALA A 42 -0.98 2.93 3.90
N GLY A 43 -1.42 4.18 3.92
CA GLY A 43 -2.46 4.60 4.85
C GLY A 43 -2.53 6.09 5.05
N VAL A 44 -3.22 6.48 6.11
CA VAL A 44 -3.35 7.86 6.55
C VAL A 44 -3.12 7.95 8.05
N ARG A 45 -2.57 9.06 8.53
CA ARG A 45 -2.43 9.31 9.96
C ARG A 45 -3.78 9.72 10.54
N PRO A 46 -4.36 8.95 11.47
CA PRO A 46 -5.60 9.30 12.15
C PRO A 46 -5.52 10.66 12.84
N GLY A 47 -6.62 11.42 12.79
CA GLY A 47 -6.69 12.76 13.38
C GLY A 47 -6.08 13.89 12.53
N VAL A 48 -5.37 13.55 11.45
CA VAL A 48 -4.79 14.55 10.53
C VAL A 48 -5.69 14.69 9.30
N PRO A 49 -6.11 15.89 8.91
CA PRO A 49 -6.87 16.12 7.67
C PRO A 49 -6.11 15.65 6.42
N LEU A 50 -6.81 15.12 5.41
CA LEU A 50 -6.17 14.58 4.20
C LEU A 50 -5.21 15.56 3.52
N ARG A 51 -5.56 16.86 3.46
CA ARG A 51 -4.69 17.90 2.89
C ARG A 51 -3.41 18.19 3.69
N ARG A 52 -3.30 17.66 4.91
CA ARG A 52 -2.14 17.82 5.80
C ARG A 52 -1.40 16.51 6.06
N GLN A 53 -1.77 15.44 5.35
CA GLN A 53 -1.05 14.17 5.44
C GLN A 53 0.35 14.32 4.89
N MET A 54 1.32 13.75 5.56
CA MET A 54 2.70 13.68 5.05
C MET A 54 2.80 12.58 4.00
N VAL A 55 3.64 12.79 2.99
CA VAL A 55 3.91 11.76 1.94
C VAL A 55 4.39 10.46 2.58
N THR A 56 5.24 10.55 3.60
CA THR A 56 5.73 9.39 4.36
C THR A 56 4.60 8.60 5.03
N ASP A 57 3.56 9.26 5.54
CA ASP A 57 2.39 8.56 6.07
C ASP A 57 1.61 7.85 4.94
N LEU A 58 1.39 8.53 3.81
CA LEU A 58 0.67 7.96 2.68
C LEU A 58 1.39 6.75 2.06
N THR A 59 2.72 6.70 2.14
CA THR A 59 3.55 5.68 1.48
C THR A 59 4.13 4.62 2.41
N GLU A 60 4.18 4.85 3.74
CA GLU A 60 4.93 3.97 4.64
C GLU A 60 4.21 3.59 5.94
N ILE A 61 3.15 4.29 6.34
CA ILE A 61 2.54 4.11 7.66
C ILE A 61 2.01 2.69 7.87
N ARG A 62 2.37 2.10 9.01
CA ARG A 62 1.80 0.83 9.52
C ARG A 62 1.19 1.03 10.89
N THR A 63 1.91 1.67 11.80
CA THR A 63 1.49 1.84 13.19
C THR A 63 1.53 3.30 13.63
N MET A 64 0.82 3.59 14.70
CA MET A 64 0.89 4.87 15.39
C MET A 64 2.16 4.92 16.23
N GLY A 65 2.86 6.03 16.21
CA GLY A 65 4.07 6.24 17.00
C GLY A 65 5.14 7.04 16.26
N ALA A 66 6.30 7.18 16.88
CA ALA A 66 7.41 7.98 16.35
C ALA A 66 7.98 7.40 15.03
N ASN A 67 7.96 6.07 14.88
CA ASN A 67 8.33 5.42 13.62
C ASN A 67 7.08 4.81 12.97
N PRO A 68 6.43 5.52 12.03
CA PRO A 68 5.21 5.06 11.38
C PRO A 68 5.42 3.79 10.53
N SER A 69 6.63 3.54 10.02
CA SER A 69 6.96 2.34 9.24
C SER A 69 7.14 1.09 10.11
N SER A 70 7.14 1.22 11.44
CA SER A 70 7.29 0.11 12.37
C SER A 70 6.16 -0.92 12.19
N ARG A 71 6.51 -2.19 12.31
CA ARG A 71 5.54 -3.30 12.40
C ARG A 71 5.05 -3.53 13.82
N ARG A 72 5.71 -2.91 14.82
CA ARG A 72 5.36 -3.00 16.25
C ARG A 72 4.56 -1.76 16.66
N GLY A 73 3.45 -1.95 17.35
CA GLY A 73 2.60 -0.86 17.82
C GLY A 73 1.16 -1.00 17.36
N LEU A 74 0.36 0.02 17.65
CA LEU A 74 -1.06 0.06 17.32
C LEU A 74 -1.25 0.35 15.83
N PRO A 75 -1.84 -0.56 15.03
CA PRO A 75 -2.08 -0.31 13.62
C PRO A 75 -2.98 0.91 13.39
N TRP A 76 -2.58 1.79 12.47
CA TRP A 76 -3.29 3.03 12.17
C TRP A 76 -4.76 2.79 11.79
N TYR A 77 -5.04 1.74 11.00
CA TYR A 77 -6.37 1.41 10.50
C TYR A 77 -7.35 0.96 11.60
N LYS A 78 -6.87 0.50 12.74
CA LYS A 78 -7.71 0.15 13.90
C LYS A 78 -8.27 1.36 14.63
N VAL A 79 -7.59 2.49 14.56
CA VAL A 79 -7.97 3.74 15.24
C VAL A 79 -8.49 4.82 14.29
N TYR A 80 -8.42 4.59 12.99
CA TYR A 80 -8.96 5.53 12.02
C TYR A 80 -10.49 5.62 12.12
N ARG A 81 -11.03 6.85 12.15
CA ARG A 81 -12.46 7.16 12.31
C ARG A 81 -12.93 8.22 11.30
N GLY A 82 -12.19 8.39 10.19
CA GLY A 82 -12.55 9.36 9.15
C GLY A 82 -13.84 8.98 8.41
N ARG A 83 -14.37 9.92 7.64
CA ARG A 83 -15.65 9.73 6.91
C ARG A 83 -15.56 8.73 5.77
N ARG A 84 -14.41 8.66 5.07
CA ARG A 84 -14.19 7.74 3.94
C ARG A 84 -13.65 6.40 4.42
N ILE A 85 -13.97 5.35 3.71
CA ILE A 85 -13.30 4.06 3.86
C ILE A 85 -11.94 4.16 3.15
N VAL A 86 -10.85 3.88 3.85
CA VAL A 86 -9.51 3.90 3.25
C VAL A 86 -9.15 2.51 2.73
N VAL A 87 -8.94 2.41 1.42
CA VAL A 87 -8.45 1.20 0.76
C VAL A 87 -6.93 1.32 0.62
N PHE A 88 -6.18 0.36 1.14
CA PHE A 88 -4.73 0.43 1.23
C PHE A 88 -4.01 -0.90 0.97
N GLY A 89 -2.70 -0.85 0.73
CA GLY A 89 -1.80 -1.99 0.54
C GLY A 89 -0.61 -1.98 1.50
N HIS A 90 0.60 -2.13 0.97
CA HIS A 90 1.90 -1.92 1.63
C HIS A 90 2.26 -2.87 2.79
N TRP A 91 1.31 -3.33 3.54
CA TRP A 91 1.53 -4.18 4.72
C TRP A 91 0.90 -5.55 4.51
N PRO A 92 1.66 -6.51 3.95
CA PRO A 92 1.12 -7.80 3.55
C PRO A 92 0.56 -8.61 4.71
N SER A 93 -0.49 -9.36 4.44
CA SER A 93 -1.14 -10.31 5.36
C SER A 93 -1.68 -11.50 4.58
N LYS A 94 -2.05 -12.59 5.28
CA LYS A 94 -2.59 -13.79 4.62
C LYS A 94 -4.01 -13.57 4.06
N ALA A 95 -4.74 -12.60 4.57
CA ALA A 95 -6.10 -12.24 4.15
C ALA A 95 -6.25 -10.71 4.16
N PRO A 96 -7.29 -10.15 3.50
CA PRO A 96 -7.60 -8.73 3.60
C PRO A 96 -7.70 -8.25 5.05
N ARG A 97 -7.15 -7.08 5.34
CA ARG A 97 -7.27 -6.45 6.66
C ARG A 97 -8.55 -5.65 6.69
N LEU A 98 -9.43 -5.99 7.60
CA LEU A 98 -10.72 -5.32 7.73
C LEU A 98 -10.79 -4.53 9.04
N ALA A 99 -11.23 -3.28 8.92
CA ALA A 99 -11.59 -2.43 10.03
C ALA A 99 -12.82 -1.60 9.63
N PRO A 100 -13.57 -0.99 10.57
CA PRO A 100 -14.82 -0.30 10.24
C PRO A 100 -14.70 0.78 9.16
N ARG A 101 -13.51 1.38 8.98
CA ARG A 101 -13.24 2.45 8.03
C ARG A 101 -11.94 2.23 7.23
N ALA A 102 -11.46 0.98 7.14
CA ALA A 102 -10.25 0.68 6.37
C ALA A 102 -10.26 -0.76 5.85
N ILE A 103 -9.79 -0.92 4.60
CA ILE A 103 -9.72 -2.20 3.89
C ILE A 103 -8.31 -2.33 3.33
N GLY A 104 -7.52 -3.28 3.86
CA GLY A 104 -6.18 -3.58 3.35
C GLY A 104 -6.21 -4.74 2.37
N LEU A 105 -5.72 -4.52 1.15
CA LEU A 105 -5.77 -5.48 0.04
C LEU A 105 -4.46 -6.20 -0.24
N ASP A 106 -3.37 -5.83 0.44
CA ASP A 106 -2.08 -6.51 0.25
C ASP A 106 -2.10 -7.90 0.89
N THR A 107 -2.39 -8.90 0.08
CA THR A 107 -2.40 -10.31 0.49
C THR A 107 -1.14 -11.04 0.05
N GLY A 108 -0.03 -10.30 -0.13
CA GLY A 108 1.31 -10.84 -0.28
C GLY A 108 1.57 -11.53 -1.62
N CYS A 109 0.95 -11.06 -2.71
CA CYS A 109 1.10 -11.68 -4.03
C CYS A 109 2.57 -11.88 -4.43
N VAL A 110 3.42 -10.88 -4.24
CA VAL A 110 4.86 -10.97 -4.56
C VAL A 110 5.60 -12.05 -3.76
N TYR A 111 5.08 -12.42 -2.60
CA TYR A 111 5.62 -13.47 -1.72
C TYR A 111 4.94 -14.84 -1.90
N GLY A 112 4.22 -15.05 -2.99
CA GLY A 112 3.50 -16.30 -3.25
C GLY A 112 2.11 -16.39 -2.62
N GLY A 113 1.58 -15.28 -2.09
CA GLY A 113 0.21 -15.18 -1.59
C GLY A 113 -0.81 -15.00 -2.71
N ARG A 114 -1.67 -14.02 -2.59
CA ARG A 114 -2.75 -13.73 -3.55
C ARG A 114 -2.71 -12.29 -4.02
N LEU A 115 -3.16 -12.04 -5.24
CA LEU A 115 -3.55 -10.71 -5.71
C LEU A 115 -5.02 -10.54 -5.40
N THR A 116 -5.35 -9.57 -4.56
CA THR A 116 -6.72 -9.34 -4.08
C THR A 116 -7.22 -7.98 -4.54
N GLY A 117 -8.42 -7.96 -5.11
CA GLY A 117 -9.19 -6.77 -5.46
C GLY A 117 -10.44 -6.64 -4.59
N TYR A 118 -11.00 -5.43 -4.57
CA TYR A 118 -12.25 -5.11 -3.90
C TYR A 118 -13.17 -4.36 -4.86
N ILE A 119 -14.36 -4.90 -5.08
CA ILE A 119 -15.40 -4.30 -5.93
C ILE A 119 -16.27 -3.44 -5.01
N ILE A 120 -16.14 -2.12 -5.14
CA ILE A 120 -16.78 -1.14 -4.25
C ILE A 120 -18.31 -1.23 -4.34
N GLU A 121 -18.83 -1.37 -5.55
CA GLU A 121 -20.27 -1.35 -5.85
C GLU A 121 -21.00 -2.52 -5.21
N SER A 122 -20.40 -3.70 -5.20
CA SER A 122 -21.00 -4.93 -4.65
C SER A 122 -20.44 -5.32 -3.28
N ASN A 123 -19.46 -4.56 -2.76
CA ASN A 123 -18.78 -4.85 -1.50
C ASN A 123 -18.15 -6.26 -1.47
N GLN A 124 -17.61 -6.71 -2.62
CA GLN A 124 -17.08 -8.06 -2.79
C GLN A 124 -15.57 -8.06 -2.97
N PHE A 125 -14.94 -9.12 -2.45
CA PHE A 125 -13.53 -9.39 -2.68
C PHE A 125 -13.38 -10.42 -3.80
N VAL A 126 -12.44 -10.15 -4.70
CA VAL A 126 -11.98 -11.10 -5.71
C VAL A 126 -10.49 -11.35 -5.51
N SER A 127 -10.02 -12.57 -5.70
CA SER A 127 -8.59 -12.82 -5.57
C SER A 127 -8.13 -14.01 -6.40
N VAL A 128 -6.90 -13.92 -6.90
CA VAL A 128 -6.22 -15.01 -7.62
C VAL A 128 -4.92 -15.37 -6.90
N PRO A 129 -4.54 -16.65 -6.83
CA PRO A 129 -3.27 -17.05 -6.24
C PRO A 129 -2.10 -16.56 -7.10
N ALA A 130 -0.99 -16.20 -6.47
CA ALA A 130 0.25 -15.99 -7.19
C ALA A 130 0.74 -17.30 -7.81
N ARG A 131 1.32 -17.25 -9.01
CA ARG A 131 1.87 -18.44 -9.67
C ARG A 131 3.08 -19.01 -8.91
N ARG A 132 3.84 -18.16 -8.23
CA ARG A 132 5.01 -18.51 -7.41
C ARG A 132 5.35 -17.36 -6.45
N ALA A 133 6.25 -17.56 -5.53
CA ALA A 133 6.91 -16.47 -4.81
C ALA A 133 7.96 -15.82 -5.72
N TYR A 134 7.91 -14.50 -5.87
CA TYR A 134 8.84 -13.70 -6.67
C TYR A 134 9.92 -13.04 -5.81
N ALA A 135 9.66 -12.90 -4.51
CA ALA A 135 10.60 -12.38 -3.52
C ALA A 135 10.39 -13.08 -2.17
N ALA A 136 11.42 -13.12 -1.35
CA ALA A 136 11.30 -13.53 0.04
C ALA A 136 10.81 -12.34 0.91
N PRO A 137 9.90 -12.56 1.88
CA PRO A 137 9.55 -11.52 2.84
C PRO A 137 10.78 -11.07 3.61
N LYS A 138 11.01 -9.76 3.72
CA LYS A 138 12.04 -9.23 4.63
C LYS A 138 11.57 -9.49 6.07
N ARG A 139 12.39 -10.23 6.82
CA ARG A 139 12.17 -10.50 8.25
C ARG A 139 12.28 -9.24 9.09
#